data_0714e0846c5549070b8c42f22da5ce0a
#
_entry.id   0714e0846c5549070b8c42f22da5ce0a
#
_cell.length_a   1.000
_cell.length_b   1.000
_cell.length_c   1.000
_cell.angle_alpha   90.00
_cell.angle_beta   90.00
_cell.angle_gamma   90.00
#
_symmetry.space_group_name_H-M   'P 1'
#
loop_
_entity.id
_entity.type
_entity.pdbx_description
1 polymer ?
#
loop_
_entity_poly.entity_id
_entity_poly.type
_entity_poly.pdbx_seq_one_letter_code
_entity_poly.pdbx_strand_id
1 'polypeptide(L)'
;MYEFKERVRYSEVRENGKMDLLGVVNLLQDCSTFHSHDVGMSIERVLALKRAWLLSAWNIELYALPALYEEITVGTSPHSFRGIFAYRNFWIKNRKGDYLVKADSEWFCVDTEKGRPQKITEELVAPFGEPKDELHLPPLQRKISFPEEWTEGEDFLVPREYLDTNHHMNNARYIALSEEILYQVSGKPAFSFSGKGSEIEADKQSEERNEGEGKKARFGIRAEYLKAYTYGDRIFPRIAIEDNRKSVAFYNQNKELCCHVEIREIAKM
;
A
#
# COMPACT_ATOMS: atom_id res chain seq x y z
N MET A 1 -4.64 8.79 -16.45
CA MET A 1 -3.47 9.01 -15.56
C MET A 1 -3.72 10.28 -14.76
N TYR A 2 -3.37 10.28 -13.48
CA TYR A 2 -3.51 11.40 -12.56
C TYR A 2 -2.23 11.53 -11.72
N GLU A 3 -1.75 12.74 -11.50
CA GLU A 3 -0.60 13.03 -10.65
C GLU A 3 -0.85 14.30 -9.83
N PHE A 4 -0.34 14.33 -8.60
CA PHE A 4 -0.25 15.55 -7.80
C PHE A 4 1.14 15.66 -7.15
N LYS A 5 1.51 16.88 -6.79
CA LYS A 5 2.77 17.15 -6.10
C LYS A 5 2.51 17.37 -4.61
N GLU A 6 3.39 16.83 -3.79
CA GLU A 6 3.33 16.96 -2.34
C GLU A 6 4.75 17.20 -1.80
N ARG A 7 4.82 17.71 -0.60
CA ARG A 7 6.05 17.84 0.17
C ARG A 7 5.94 16.97 1.40
N VAL A 8 6.91 16.08 1.62
CA VAL A 8 6.92 15.17 2.77
C VAL A 8 6.88 15.96 4.06
N ARG A 9 5.88 15.69 4.90
CA ARG A 9 5.59 16.42 6.14
C ARG A 9 6.25 15.74 7.34
N TYR A 10 6.48 16.53 8.41
CA TYR A 10 7.03 16.02 9.66
C TYR A 10 6.18 14.90 10.30
N SER A 11 4.86 14.97 10.15
CA SER A 11 3.93 13.95 10.67
C SER A 11 3.92 12.63 9.90
N GLU A 12 4.63 12.55 8.78
CA GLU A 12 4.68 11.38 7.90
C GLU A 12 6.02 10.63 7.99
N VAL A 13 6.95 11.10 8.84
CA VAL A 13 8.28 10.52 8.94
C VAL A 13 8.55 9.96 10.33
N ARG A 14 9.42 8.96 10.36
CA ARG A 14 9.96 8.38 11.60
C ARG A 14 11.22 9.13 12.05
N GLU A 15 11.81 8.66 13.16
CA GLU A 15 13.03 9.20 13.77
C GLU A 15 14.22 9.30 12.81
N ASN A 16 14.28 8.46 11.80
CA ASN A 16 15.32 8.47 10.76
C ASN A 16 15.05 9.51 9.65
N GLY A 17 14.02 10.35 9.78
CA GLY A 17 13.63 11.36 8.80
C GLY A 17 13.10 10.82 7.47
N LYS A 18 12.72 9.53 7.41
CA LYS A 18 12.12 8.90 6.24
C LYS A 18 10.63 8.65 6.46
N MET A 19 9.86 8.78 5.38
CA MET A 19 8.42 8.50 5.39
C MET A 19 8.19 7.06 5.84
N ASP A 20 7.20 6.85 6.72
CA ASP A 20 6.79 5.54 7.16
C ASP A 20 5.88 4.85 6.11
N LEU A 21 5.64 3.56 6.28
CA LEU A 21 4.77 2.81 5.36
C LEU A 21 3.32 3.28 5.41
N LEU A 22 2.85 3.78 6.55
CA LEU A 22 1.52 4.35 6.68
C LEU A 22 1.37 5.56 5.76
N GLY A 23 2.33 6.49 5.80
CA GLY A 23 2.37 7.68 4.94
C GLY A 23 2.47 7.31 3.46
N VAL A 24 3.35 6.36 3.11
CA VAL A 24 3.46 5.88 1.73
C VAL A 24 2.12 5.37 1.22
N VAL A 25 1.49 4.43 1.91
CA VAL A 25 0.25 3.80 1.43
C VAL A 25 -0.93 4.77 1.46
N ASN A 26 -0.99 5.67 2.46
CA ASN A 26 -2.00 6.72 2.49
C ASN A 26 -1.91 7.64 1.25
N LEU A 27 -0.71 8.11 0.88
CA LEU A 27 -0.52 8.93 -0.32
C LEU A 27 -0.99 8.21 -1.59
N LEU A 28 -0.73 6.90 -1.72
CA LEU A 28 -1.22 6.11 -2.86
C LEU A 28 -2.76 6.04 -2.87
N GLN A 29 -3.39 5.80 -1.71
CA GLN A 29 -4.86 5.77 -1.58
C GLN A 29 -5.48 7.15 -1.86
N ASP A 30 -4.90 8.21 -1.29
CA ASP A 30 -5.35 9.60 -1.51
C ASP A 30 -5.29 9.95 -3.01
N CYS A 31 -4.22 9.55 -3.70
CA CYS A 31 -4.07 9.79 -5.13
C CYS A 31 -5.22 9.15 -5.96
N SER A 32 -5.63 7.92 -5.61
CA SER A 32 -6.76 7.29 -6.29
C SER A 32 -8.11 7.94 -5.94
N THR A 33 -8.25 8.41 -4.72
CA THR A 33 -9.46 9.10 -4.24
C THR A 33 -9.61 10.48 -4.91
N PHE A 34 -8.51 11.24 -5.00
CA PHE A 34 -8.48 12.52 -5.72
C PHE A 34 -8.79 12.33 -7.21
N HIS A 35 -8.13 11.36 -7.87
CA HIS A 35 -8.44 11.04 -9.26
C HIS A 35 -9.92 10.73 -9.45
N SER A 36 -10.50 9.89 -8.59
CA SER A 36 -11.91 9.51 -8.67
C SER A 36 -12.83 10.72 -8.47
N HIS A 37 -12.52 11.60 -7.52
CA HIS A 37 -13.26 12.83 -7.30
C HIS A 37 -13.22 13.75 -8.52
N ASP A 38 -12.03 13.98 -9.09
CA ASP A 38 -11.81 14.94 -10.19
C ASP A 38 -12.46 14.49 -11.51
N VAL A 39 -12.63 13.17 -11.71
CA VAL A 39 -13.39 12.64 -12.86
C VAL A 39 -14.89 12.48 -12.56
N GLY A 40 -15.39 13.00 -11.41
CA GLY A 40 -16.81 12.95 -11.05
C GLY A 40 -17.29 11.62 -10.48
N MET A 41 -16.37 10.74 -10.07
CA MET A 41 -16.63 9.45 -9.43
C MET A 41 -16.20 9.46 -7.96
N SER A 42 -16.58 10.54 -7.23
CA SER A 42 -16.34 10.63 -5.79
C SER A 42 -16.97 9.45 -5.02
N ILE A 43 -16.55 9.25 -3.77
CA ILE A 43 -17.10 8.20 -2.89
C ILE A 43 -18.62 8.33 -2.81
N GLU A 44 -19.13 9.56 -2.61
CA GLU A 44 -20.57 9.84 -2.49
C GLU A 44 -21.30 9.50 -3.81
N ARG A 45 -20.70 9.81 -4.96
CA ARG A 45 -21.30 9.49 -6.26
C ARG A 45 -21.38 7.97 -6.46
N VAL A 46 -20.31 7.24 -6.15
CA VAL A 46 -20.28 5.77 -6.27
C VAL A 46 -21.28 5.12 -5.32
N LEU A 47 -21.39 5.63 -4.08
CA LEU A 47 -22.41 5.18 -3.10
C LEU A 47 -23.85 5.50 -3.57
N ALA A 48 -24.08 6.65 -4.20
CA ALA A 48 -25.38 7.00 -4.79
C ALA A 48 -25.79 6.03 -5.92
N LEU A 49 -24.80 5.43 -6.61
CA LEU A 49 -25.01 4.35 -7.58
C LEU A 49 -25.19 2.97 -6.91
N LYS A 50 -25.23 2.93 -5.57
CA LYS A 50 -25.32 1.69 -4.76
C LYS A 50 -24.13 0.76 -5.01
N ARG A 51 -22.95 1.35 -5.18
CA ARG A 51 -21.68 0.65 -5.42
C ARG A 51 -20.63 1.12 -4.41
N ALA A 52 -19.64 0.25 -4.19
CA ALA A 52 -18.41 0.61 -3.51
C ALA A 52 -17.23 -0.15 -4.14
N TRP A 53 -16.05 0.43 -4.05
CA TRP A 53 -14.80 -0.22 -4.38
C TRP A 53 -14.14 -0.71 -3.11
N LEU A 54 -13.83 -2.01 -3.06
CA LEU A 54 -13.08 -2.62 -1.97
C LEU A 54 -11.73 -3.09 -2.49
N LEU A 55 -10.68 -2.70 -1.80
CA LEU A 55 -9.32 -3.15 -2.10
C LEU A 55 -9.17 -4.61 -1.68
N SER A 56 -8.69 -5.46 -2.58
CA SER A 56 -8.42 -6.87 -2.29
C SER A 56 -6.94 -7.19 -2.15
N ALA A 57 -6.08 -6.44 -2.85
CA ALA A 57 -4.64 -6.69 -2.76
C ALA A 57 -3.79 -5.47 -3.14
N TRP A 58 -2.60 -5.39 -2.52
CA TRP A 58 -1.48 -4.56 -2.90
C TRP A 58 -0.27 -5.40 -3.30
N ASN A 59 0.45 -4.92 -4.32
CA ASN A 59 1.83 -5.28 -4.60
C ASN A 59 2.63 -3.97 -4.70
N ILE A 60 3.55 -3.73 -3.76
CA ILE A 60 4.30 -2.48 -3.64
C ILE A 60 5.79 -2.80 -3.74
N GLU A 61 6.49 -2.12 -4.63
CA GLU A 61 7.93 -2.17 -4.79
C GLU A 61 8.56 -0.89 -4.22
N LEU A 62 9.44 -1.04 -3.24
CA LEU A 62 10.16 0.04 -2.59
C LEU A 62 11.58 0.13 -3.13
N TYR A 63 11.92 1.25 -3.76
CA TYR A 63 13.26 1.60 -4.23
C TYR A 63 14.00 2.47 -3.22
N ALA A 64 13.27 3.40 -2.59
CA ALA A 64 13.70 4.22 -1.47
C ALA A 64 12.45 4.74 -0.74
N LEU A 65 12.63 5.24 0.49
CA LEU A 65 11.58 5.99 1.18
C LEU A 65 11.80 7.49 1.00
N PRO A 66 10.74 8.28 0.71
CA PRO A 66 10.82 9.73 0.67
C PRO A 66 11.36 10.30 1.98
N ALA A 67 12.16 11.36 1.89
CA ALA A 67 12.75 12.01 3.05
C ALA A 67 11.92 13.23 3.49
N LEU A 68 12.06 13.62 4.77
CA LEU A 68 11.47 14.84 5.29
C LEU A 68 11.84 16.05 4.39
N TYR A 69 10.83 16.87 4.07
CA TYR A 69 10.90 18.04 3.18
C TYR A 69 11.11 17.73 1.68
N GLU A 70 11.31 16.48 1.30
CA GLU A 70 11.46 16.12 -0.11
C GLU A 70 10.17 16.47 -0.89
N GLU A 71 10.33 17.08 -2.05
CA GLU A 71 9.24 17.28 -3.01
C GLU A 71 9.07 16.00 -3.82
N ILE A 72 7.87 15.46 -3.82
CA ILE A 72 7.50 14.23 -4.50
C ILE A 72 6.35 14.44 -5.45
N THR A 73 6.26 13.60 -6.46
CA THR A 73 5.10 13.47 -7.33
C THR A 73 4.47 12.11 -7.08
N VAL A 74 3.20 12.11 -6.67
CA VAL A 74 2.40 10.91 -6.46
C VAL A 74 1.48 10.74 -7.65
N GLY A 75 1.43 9.55 -8.21
CA GLY A 75 0.63 9.31 -9.42
C GLY A 75 -0.12 7.99 -9.39
N THR A 76 -1.18 7.92 -10.22
CA THR A 76 -2.01 6.73 -10.38
C THR A 76 -2.63 6.64 -11.77
N SER A 77 -2.85 5.41 -12.25
CA SER A 77 -3.56 5.11 -13.48
C SER A 77 -4.34 3.80 -13.36
N PRO A 78 -5.66 3.77 -13.64
CA PRO A 78 -6.34 2.49 -13.84
C PRO A 78 -5.79 1.85 -15.11
N HIS A 79 -5.50 0.54 -15.06
CA HIS A 79 -4.91 -0.14 -16.22
C HIS A 79 -5.72 -1.33 -16.73
N SER A 80 -6.69 -1.81 -15.97
CA SER A 80 -7.57 -2.88 -16.43
C SER A 80 -8.87 -2.95 -15.64
N PHE A 81 -9.95 -3.31 -16.32
CA PHE A 81 -11.25 -3.63 -15.73
C PHE A 81 -11.70 -5.00 -16.26
N ARG A 82 -11.95 -5.98 -15.37
CA ARG A 82 -12.28 -7.35 -15.77
C ARG A 82 -13.38 -7.93 -14.87
N GLY A 83 -14.60 -7.96 -15.37
CA GLY A 83 -15.74 -8.53 -14.65
C GLY A 83 -16.12 -7.71 -13.42
N ILE A 84 -15.74 -8.18 -12.23
CA ILE A 84 -15.93 -7.47 -10.96
C ILE A 84 -14.67 -6.73 -10.50
N PHE A 85 -13.52 -6.95 -11.15
CA PHE A 85 -12.21 -6.47 -10.72
C PHE A 85 -11.73 -5.26 -11.51
N ALA A 86 -11.09 -4.33 -10.80
CA ALA A 86 -10.36 -3.20 -11.34
C ALA A 86 -8.91 -3.25 -10.85
N TYR A 87 -7.98 -2.90 -11.73
CA TYR A 87 -6.56 -2.87 -11.45
C TYR A 87 -6.01 -1.47 -11.68
N ARG A 88 -5.08 -1.04 -10.80
CA ARG A 88 -4.60 0.33 -10.82
C ARG A 88 -3.13 0.40 -10.42
N ASN A 89 -2.32 1.04 -11.28
CA ASN A 89 -0.94 1.39 -10.97
C ASN A 89 -0.87 2.63 -10.08
N PHE A 90 0.20 2.68 -9.27
CA PHE A 90 0.56 3.84 -8.48
C PHE A 90 2.06 4.03 -8.43
N TRP A 91 2.51 5.26 -8.21
CA TRP A 91 3.91 5.57 -8.06
C TRP A 91 4.14 6.78 -7.16
N ILE A 92 5.33 6.82 -6.57
CA ILE A 92 5.90 8.03 -5.97
C ILE A 92 7.24 8.26 -6.66
N LYS A 93 7.46 9.47 -7.17
CA LYS A 93 8.70 9.93 -7.80
C LYS A 93 9.30 11.07 -7.00
N ASN A 94 10.64 11.14 -6.98
CA ASN A 94 11.34 12.32 -6.47
C ASN A 94 11.30 13.47 -7.48
N ARG A 95 11.89 14.62 -7.11
CA ARG A 95 11.98 15.81 -7.98
C ARG A 95 12.75 15.57 -9.30
N LYS A 96 13.66 14.57 -9.32
CA LYS A 96 14.42 14.19 -10.52
C LYS A 96 13.64 13.26 -11.46
N GLY A 97 12.44 12.80 -11.06
CA GLY A 97 11.63 11.83 -11.79
C GLY A 97 11.98 10.36 -11.51
N ASP A 98 12.93 10.09 -10.60
CA ASP A 98 13.24 8.71 -10.20
C ASP A 98 12.09 8.13 -9.39
N TYR A 99 11.74 6.87 -9.66
CA TYR A 99 10.76 6.15 -8.86
C TYR A 99 11.32 5.82 -7.47
N LEU A 100 10.63 6.25 -6.43
CA LEU A 100 10.84 5.86 -5.04
C LEU A 100 9.97 4.66 -4.68
N VAL A 101 8.75 4.64 -5.19
CA VAL A 101 7.76 3.57 -4.99
C VAL A 101 7.07 3.30 -6.31
N LYS A 102 6.82 2.03 -6.62
CA LYS A 102 5.87 1.56 -7.63
C LYS A 102 4.90 0.60 -6.97
N ALA A 103 3.65 0.64 -7.37
CA ALA A 103 2.68 -0.29 -6.83
C ALA A 103 1.61 -0.65 -7.86
N ASP A 104 1.05 -1.85 -7.68
CA ASP A 104 -0.16 -2.31 -8.34
C ASP A 104 -1.19 -2.73 -7.30
N SER A 105 -2.45 -2.55 -7.59
CA SER A 105 -3.55 -2.87 -6.70
C SER A 105 -4.70 -3.55 -7.43
N GLU A 106 -5.39 -4.43 -6.72
CA GLU A 106 -6.62 -5.06 -7.18
C GLU A 106 -7.79 -4.61 -6.31
N TRP A 107 -8.83 -4.15 -6.95
CA TRP A 107 -10.09 -3.72 -6.34
C TRP A 107 -11.23 -4.54 -6.88
N PHE A 108 -12.29 -4.74 -6.10
CA PHE A 108 -13.53 -5.31 -6.59
C PHE A 108 -14.73 -4.42 -6.28
N CYS A 109 -15.65 -4.42 -7.23
CA CYS A 109 -16.90 -3.67 -7.12
C CYS A 109 -17.91 -4.47 -6.33
N VAL A 110 -18.58 -3.85 -5.36
CA VAL A 110 -19.68 -4.46 -4.59
C VAL A 110 -20.97 -3.67 -4.75
N ASP A 111 -22.07 -4.38 -4.69
CA ASP A 111 -23.41 -3.82 -4.50
C ASP A 111 -23.60 -3.56 -3.00
N THR A 112 -23.81 -2.29 -2.62
CA THR A 112 -23.89 -1.90 -1.20
C THR A 112 -25.21 -2.29 -0.55
N GLU A 113 -26.29 -2.54 -1.32
CA GLU A 113 -27.56 -3.02 -0.78
C GLU A 113 -27.53 -4.54 -0.56
N LYS A 114 -26.89 -5.29 -1.47
CA LYS A 114 -26.88 -6.75 -1.43
C LYS A 114 -25.64 -7.31 -0.70
N GLY A 115 -24.63 -6.46 -0.45
CA GLY A 115 -23.40 -6.85 0.22
C GLY A 115 -22.55 -7.89 -0.54
N ARG A 116 -22.63 -7.93 -1.88
CA ARG A 116 -21.93 -8.93 -2.70
C ARG A 116 -21.27 -8.35 -3.94
N PRO A 117 -20.23 -9.03 -4.48
CA PRO A 117 -19.56 -8.58 -5.70
C PRO A 117 -20.52 -8.36 -6.85
N GLN A 118 -20.30 -7.31 -7.63
CA GLN A 118 -21.12 -6.88 -8.74
C GLN A 118 -20.24 -6.56 -9.95
N LYS A 119 -20.70 -6.89 -11.15
CA LYS A 119 -20.01 -6.53 -12.39
C LYS A 119 -19.85 -5.01 -12.50
N ILE A 120 -18.67 -4.61 -12.94
CA ILE A 120 -18.34 -3.22 -13.28
C ILE A 120 -19.18 -2.81 -14.49
N THR A 121 -19.81 -1.63 -14.41
CA THR A 121 -20.59 -1.04 -15.50
C THR A 121 -19.79 0.06 -16.18
N GLU A 122 -20.13 0.35 -17.45
CA GLU A 122 -19.53 1.44 -18.23
C GLU A 122 -19.64 2.79 -17.50
N GLU A 123 -20.77 3.06 -16.84
CA GLU A 123 -21.01 4.27 -16.05
C GLU A 123 -19.93 4.49 -14.97
N LEU A 124 -19.43 3.41 -14.36
CA LEU A 124 -18.42 3.50 -13.29
C LEU A 124 -17.01 3.77 -13.82
N VAL A 125 -16.71 3.42 -15.06
CA VAL A 125 -15.33 3.42 -15.57
C VAL A 125 -15.08 4.38 -16.72
N ALA A 126 -16.08 4.70 -17.51
CA ALA A 126 -15.93 5.64 -18.63
C ALA A 126 -15.31 7.00 -18.25
N PRO A 127 -15.62 7.60 -17.07
CA PRO A 127 -14.99 8.86 -16.65
C PRO A 127 -13.47 8.80 -16.48
N PHE A 128 -12.90 7.61 -16.26
CA PHE A 128 -11.44 7.45 -16.13
C PHE A 128 -10.70 7.42 -17.47
N GLY A 129 -11.44 7.37 -18.60
CA GLY A 129 -10.89 7.22 -19.93
C GLY A 129 -10.34 5.81 -20.21
N GLU A 130 -9.51 5.68 -21.24
CA GLU A 130 -8.91 4.39 -21.59
C GLU A 130 -7.91 3.93 -20.54
N PRO A 131 -8.05 2.68 -20.03
CA PRO A 131 -7.10 2.11 -19.09
C PRO A 131 -5.70 1.99 -19.71
N LYS A 132 -4.66 2.35 -18.95
CA LYS A 132 -3.27 2.29 -19.43
C LYS A 132 -2.34 1.78 -18.35
N ASP A 133 -1.59 0.71 -18.65
CA ASP A 133 -0.54 0.20 -17.79
C ASP A 133 0.73 1.03 -17.94
N GLU A 134 0.97 1.91 -16.96
CA GLU A 134 2.12 2.84 -16.98
C GLU A 134 3.41 2.21 -16.41
N LEU A 135 3.28 1.13 -15.64
CA LEU A 135 4.41 0.58 -14.90
C LEU A 135 4.87 -0.79 -15.42
N HIS A 136 4.03 -1.51 -16.15
CA HIS A 136 4.30 -2.86 -16.65
C HIS A 136 4.84 -3.80 -15.56
N LEU A 137 4.24 -3.72 -14.36
CA LEU A 137 4.61 -4.58 -13.25
C LEU A 137 4.19 -6.04 -13.51
N PRO A 138 4.87 -7.02 -12.90
CA PRO A 138 4.42 -8.41 -12.95
C PRO A 138 2.97 -8.54 -12.47
N PRO A 139 2.17 -9.44 -13.05
CA PRO A 139 0.78 -9.65 -12.66
C PRO A 139 0.64 -9.87 -11.16
N LEU A 140 -0.33 -9.19 -10.55
CA LEU A 140 -0.60 -9.28 -9.13
C LEU A 140 -1.04 -10.71 -8.77
N GLN A 141 -0.29 -11.37 -7.90
CA GLN A 141 -0.62 -12.70 -7.40
C GLN A 141 -1.55 -12.55 -6.20
N ARG A 142 -2.77 -13.07 -6.31
CA ARG A 142 -3.82 -12.93 -5.31
C ARG A 142 -3.52 -13.60 -3.98
N LYS A 143 -3.02 -14.84 -4.03
CA LYS A 143 -2.80 -15.61 -2.81
C LYS A 143 -1.36 -15.49 -2.34
N ILE A 144 -1.22 -15.15 -1.08
CA ILE A 144 0.05 -15.19 -0.37
C ILE A 144 0.04 -16.46 0.48
N SER A 145 0.98 -17.39 0.23
CA SER A 145 1.13 -18.56 1.10
C SER A 145 1.73 -18.13 2.43
N PHE A 146 1.06 -18.45 3.53
CA PHE A 146 1.62 -18.22 4.86
C PHE A 146 2.56 -19.39 5.22
N PRO A 147 3.75 -19.13 5.82
CA PRO A 147 4.67 -20.17 6.24
C PRO A 147 4.03 -21.14 7.24
N GLU A 148 4.52 -22.40 7.25
CA GLU A 148 4.04 -23.42 8.19
C GLU A 148 4.51 -23.15 9.62
N GLU A 149 5.74 -22.62 9.78
CA GLU A 149 6.29 -22.22 11.08
C GLU A 149 5.97 -20.75 11.33
N TRP A 150 5.31 -20.49 12.45
CA TRP A 150 4.90 -19.16 12.88
C TRP A 150 4.78 -19.06 14.40
N THR A 151 4.77 -17.84 14.92
CA THR A 151 4.54 -17.52 16.32
C THR A 151 3.31 -16.64 16.47
N GLU A 152 2.65 -16.70 17.61
CA GLU A 152 1.58 -15.76 17.96
C GLU A 152 2.18 -14.42 18.39
N GLY A 153 1.61 -13.33 17.90
CA GLY A 153 1.89 -11.99 18.39
C GLY A 153 0.94 -11.60 19.50
N GLU A 154 1.22 -10.47 20.14
CA GLU A 154 0.31 -9.89 21.14
C GLU A 154 -0.98 -9.44 20.47
N ASP A 155 -2.12 -9.83 21.04
CA ASP A 155 -3.43 -9.45 20.53
C ASP A 155 -3.83 -8.04 20.98
N PHE A 156 -4.60 -7.33 20.18
CA PHE A 156 -5.04 -5.97 20.48
C PHE A 156 -6.41 -5.65 19.90
N LEU A 157 -7.04 -4.56 20.40
CA LEU A 157 -8.32 -4.07 19.89
C LEU A 157 -8.11 -3.01 18.82
N VAL A 158 -8.96 -3.01 17.80
CA VAL A 158 -9.00 -1.95 16.77
C VAL A 158 -9.48 -0.64 17.38
N PRO A 159 -8.62 0.39 17.49
CA PRO A 159 -9.03 1.68 18.00
C PRO A 159 -9.80 2.48 16.94
N ARG A 160 -10.61 3.46 17.38
CA ARG A 160 -11.42 4.28 16.50
C ARG A 160 -10.61 5.03 15.44
N GLU A 161 -9.40 5.45 15.76
CA GLU A 161 -8.51 6.20 14.86
C GLU A 161 -7.96 5.36 13.69
N TYR A 162 -8.18 4.03 13.69
CA TYR A 162 -7.79 3.17 12.59
C TYR A 162 -8.87 3.06 11.51
N LEU A 163 -10.07 3.57 11.76
CA LEU A 163 -11.19 3.42 10.84
C LEU A 163 -11.15 4.46 9.71
N ASP A 164 -11.56 4.02 8.53
CA ASP A 164 -11.84 4.85 7.37
C ASP A 164 -13.31 5.33 7.34
N THR A 165 -13.70 6.00 6.26
CA THR A 165 -15.07 6.50 6.03
C THR A 165 -16.12 5.40 5.87
N ASN A 166 -15.70 4.15 5.63
CA ASN A 166 -16.58 2.98 5.57
C ASN A 166 -16.75 2.30 6.93
N HIS A 167 -16.22 2.91 8.00
CA HIS A 167 -16.18 2.34 9.36
C HIS A 167 -15.37 1.03 9.47
N HIS A 168 -14.50 0.77 8.52
CA HIS A 168 -13.56 -0.36 8.51
C HIS A 168 -12.15 0.11 8.82
N MET A 169 -11.35 -0.79 9.36
CA MET A 169 -9.91 -0.54 9.53
C MET A 169 -9.27 -0.23 8.19
N ASN A 170 -8.65 0.97 8.10
CA ASN A 170 -7.99 1.44 6.88
C ASN A 170 -6.90 0.46 6.42
N ASN A 171 -6.86 0.19 5.10
CA ASN A 171 -5.96 -0.79 4.50
C ASN A 171 -4.47 -0.49 4.78
N ALA A 172 -4.07 0.78 4.84
CA ALA A 172 -2.70 1.18 5.15
C ALA A 172 -2.27 0.78 6.57
N ARG A 173 -3.23 0.70 7.52
CA ARG A 173 -2.96 0.31 8.90
C ARG A 173 -2.47 -1.12 9.02
N TYR A 174 -2.97 -2.06 8.22
CA TYR A 174 -2.48 -3.46 8.25
C TYR A 174 -1.01 -3.54 7.86
N ILE A 175 -0.58 -2.78 6.85
CA ILE A 175 0.81 -2.74 6.40
C ILE A 175 1.71 -2.10 7.47
N ALA A 176 1.29 -0.95 8.04
CA ALA A 176 2.03 -0.27 9.10
C ALA A 176 2.14 -1.12 10.37
N LEU A 177 1.04 -1.77 10.79
CA LEU A 177 1.05 -2.67 11.94
C LEU A 177 1.94 -3.90 11.71
N SER A 178 1.99 -4.43 10.49
CA SER A 178 2.88 -5.54 10.18
C SER A 178 4.34 -5.17 10.41
N GLU A 179 4.74 -3.95 10.02
CA GLU A 179 6.09 -3.44 10.26
C GLU A 179 6.38 -3.31 11.76
N GLU A 180 5.44 -2.73 12.53
CA GLU A 180 5.56 -2.56 13.97
C GLU A 180 5.65 -3.89 14.71
N ILE A 181 4.75 -4.83 14.41
CA ILE A 181 4.74 -6.18 15.00
C ILE A 181 6.06 -6.92 14.71
N LEU A 182 6.56 -6.83 13.48
CA LEU A 182 7.84 -7.44 13.11
C LEU A 182 9.02 -6.82 13.87
N TYR A 183 8.98 -5.51 14.10
CA TYR A 183 9.98 -4.83 14.93
C TYR A 183 9.92 -5.26 16.38
N GLN A 184 8.74 -5.35 16.99
CA GLN A 184 8.56 -5.79 18.37
C GLN A 184 9.11 -7.20 18.60
N VAL A 185 8.91 -8.11 17.65
CA VAL A 185 9.37 -9.51 17.78
C VAL A 185 10.87 -9.66 17.50
N SER A 186 11.40 -8.94 16.51
CA SER A 186 12.79 -9.14 16.05
C SER A 186 13.79 -8.14 16.62
N GLY A 187 13.33 -7.02 17.19
CA GLY A 187 14.17 -5.88 17.59
C GLY A 187 14.85 -5.19 16.41
N LYS A 188 14.43 -5.48 15.16
CA LYS A 188 15.03 -4.95 13.94
C LYS A 188 13.96 -4.43 12.99
N PRO A 189 14.23 -3.36 12.22
CA PRO A 189 13.32 -2.92 11.17
C PRO A 189 12.95 -4.06 10.21
N ALA A 190 11.71 -4.07 9.73
CA ALA A 190 11.26 -5.05 8.76
C ALA A 190 12.09 -5.00 7.46
N PHE A 191 12.61 -3.82 7.14
CA PHE A 191 13.52 -3.58 6.02
C PHE A 191 14.50 -2.46 6.36
N SER A 192 15.68 -2.46 5.72
CA SER A 192 16.70 -1.41 5.87
C SER A 192 17.30 -1.08 4.51
N PHE A 193 17.21 0.17 4.12
CA PHE A 193 17.93 0.68 2.95
C PHE A 193 19.38 0.96 3.35
N SER A 194 20.22 -0.09 3.37
CA SER A 194 21.65 0.06 3.65
C SER A 194 22.35 0.84 2.52
N GLY A 195 22.57 2.10 2.75
CA GLY A 195 23.43 3.00 1.99
C GLY A 195 23.96 4.03 2.97
N LYS A 196 25.25 4.33 2.95
CA LYS A 196 25.86 5.40 3.76
C LYS A 196 25.04 6.67 3.60
N GLY A 197 24.29 7.06 4.63
CA GLY A 197 23.36 8.22 4.61
C GLY A 197 22.35 8.21 5.74
N SER A 198 22.72 7.71 6.92
CA SER A 198 21.95 7.87 8.17
C SER A 198 22.50 9.01 9.03
N GLU A 199 23.03 10.05 8.40
CA GLU A 199 23.31 11.31 9.06
C GLU A 199 22.52 12.39 8.35
N ILE A 200 21.84 13.22 9.14
CA ILE A 200 21.19 14.47 8.72
C ILE A 200 22.32 15.40 8.22
N GLU A 201 22.85 15.13 7.04
CA GLU A 201 23.66 16.12 6.33
C GLU A 201 22.70 17.01 5.53
N ALA A 202 22.40 18.16 6.14
CA ALA A 202 21.89 19.29 5.43
C ALA A 202 22.88 19.63 4.31
N ASP A 203 22.39 19.49 3.10
CA ASP A 203 22.79 20.21 1.90
C ASP A 203 24.29 20.57 1.77
N LYS A 204 25.08 19.66 1.14
CA LYS A 204 26.21 20.07 0.29
C LYS A 204 26.59 18.93 -0.68
N GLN A 205 26.39 19.23 -1.97
CA GLN A 205 27.07 18.65 -3.13
C GLN A 205 27.27 17.12 -3.16
N SER A 206 26.45 16.44 -3.94
CA SER A 206 26.86 15.20 -4.61
C SER A 206 26.43 15.25 -6.07
N GLU A 207 27.20 15.99 -6.85
CA GLU A 207 27.38 15.71 -8.25
C GLU A 207 28.25 14.44 -8.37
N GLU A 208 27.95 13.65 -9.40
CA GLU A 208 28.58 12.38 -9.80
C GLU A 208 28.09 11.09 -9.11
N ARG A 209 26.97 10.56 -9.59
CA ARG A 209 26.69 9.12 -9.64
C ARG A 209 26.19 8.74 -11.01
N ASN A 210 26.93 7.84 -11.64
CA ASN A 210 26.70 7.20 -12.94
C ASN A 210 25.23 7.09 -13.33
N GLU A 211 24.85 7.80 -14.37
CA GLU A 211 23.68 7.56 -15.19
C GLU A 211 23.89 6.21 -15.88
N GLY A 212 22.99 5.25 -15.67
CA GLY A 212 22.98 4.06 -16.51
C GLY A 212 22.32 2.79 -16.02
N GLU A 213 22.14 2.59 -14.71
CA GLU A 213 21.40 1.40 -14.25
C GLU A 213 20.13 1.82 -13.51
N GLY A 214 18.96 1.46 -14.06
CA GLY A 214 17.68 1.63 -13.38
C GLY A 214 17.75 1.05 -11.99
N LYS A 215 17.54 1.86 -10.94
CA LYS A 215 17.55 1.40 -9.54
C LYS A 215 16.59 0.24 -9.40
N LYS A 216 17.08 -0.94 -9.00
CA LYS A 216 16.22 -2.10 -8.71
C LYS A 216 15.51 -1.88 -7.38
N ALA A 217 14.24 -2.30 -7.31
CA ALA A 217 13.50 -2.35 -6.04
C ALA A 217 14.29 -3.19 -5.03
N ARG A 218 14.36 -2.71 -3.79
CA ARG A 218 15.07 -3.42 -2.71
C ARG A 218 14.13 -4.27 -1.89
N PHE A 219 12.86 -3.85 -1.77
CA PHE A 219 11.86 -4.54 -0.99
C PHE A 219 10.55 -4.60 -1.74
N GLY A 220 9.85 -5.72 -1.59
CA GLY A 220 8.48 -5.89 -2.03
C GLY A 220 7.57 -6.06 -0.83
N ILE A 221 6.42 -5.40 -0.87
CA ILE A 221 5.35 -5.58 0.10
C ILE A 221 4.14 -6.10 -0.66
N ARG A 222 3.56 -7.19 -0.16
CA ARG A 222 2.30 -7.73 -0.65
C ARG A 222 1.31 -7.75 0.48
N ALA A 223 0.09 -7.28 0.22
CA ALA A 223 -1.01 -7.38 1.17
C ALA A 223 -2.22 -8.00 0.48
N GLU A 224 -2.89 -8.93 1.14
CA GLU A 224 -4.14 -9.56 0.72
C GLU A 224 -5.19 -9.28 1.78
N TYR A 225 -6.32 -8.66 1.38
CA TYR A 225 -7.42 -8.27 2.25
C TYR A 225 -8.62 -9.17 2.00
N LEU A 226 -9.06 -9.90 3.02
CA LEU A 226 -10.11 -10.92 2.93
C LEU A 226 -11.37 -10.52 3.70
N LYS A 227 -11.19 -9.93 4.89
CA LYS A 227 -12.25 -9.46 5.77
C LYS A 227 -11.83 -8.18 6.45
N ALA A 228 -12.73 -7.22 6.57
CA ALA A 228 -12.47 -5.98 7.28
C ALA A 228 -12.67 -6.17 8.79
N TYR A 229 -11.88 -5.43 9.58
CA TYR A 229 -12.14 -5.21 11.00
C TYR A 229 -12.93 -3.92 11.20
N THR A 230 -13.71 -3.87 12.26
CA THR A 230 -14.46 -2.72 12.73
C THR A 230 -13.98 -2.27 14.11
N TYR A 231 -14.50 -1.15 14.62
CA TYR A 231 -14.16 -0.65 15.95
C TYR A 231 -14.38 -1.71 17.03
N GLY A 232 -13.38 -1.92 17.86
CA GLY A 232 -13.44 -2.84 19.01
C GLY A 232 -13.26 -4.32 18.66
N ASP A 233 -13.12 -4.67 17.38
CA ASP A 233 -12.73 -6.02 17.01
C ASP A 233 -11.34 -6.35 17.56
N ARG A 234 -11.15 -7.59 18.01
CA ARG A 234 -9.87 -8.08 18.49
C ARG A 234 -9.08 -8.76 17.37
N ILE A 235 -7.85 -8.33 17.22
CA ILE A 235 -6.90 -8.85 16.22
C ILE A 235 -5.94 -9.82 16.90
N PHE A 236 -5.73 -10.99 16.29
CA PHE A 236 -4.80 -12.02 16.69
C PHE A 236 -3.73 -12.19 15.60
N PRO A 237 -2.56 -11.56 15.73
CA PRO A 237 -1.52 -11.66 14.70
C PRO A 237 -0.78 -12.99 14.80
N ARG A 238 -0.45 -13.57 13.62
CA ARG A 238 0.54 -14.66 13.50
C ARG A 238 1.71 -14.14 12.68
N ILE A 239 2.91 -14.50 13.09
CA ILE A 239 4.15 -13.92 12.61
C ILE A 239 5.07 -15.05 12.15
N ALA A 240 5.58 -14.92 10.92
CA ALA A 240 6.60 -15.81 10.39
C ALA A 240 7.78 -14.98 9.87
N ILE A 241 9.00 -15.35 10.25
CA ILE A 241 10.24 -14.67 9.87
C ILE A 241 11.15 -15.71 9.24
N GLU A 242 11.38 -15.56 7.93
CA GLU A 242 12.34 -16.33 7.14
C GLU A 242 13.46 -15.40 6.67
N ASP A 243 14.56 -15.91 6.14
CA ASP A 243 15.75 -15.13 5.80
C ASP A 243 15.46 -13.90 4.93
N ASN A 244 14.67 -14.06 3.88
CA ASN A 244 14.36 -13.00 2.92
C ASN A 244 12.88 -12.61 2.88
N ARG A 245 12.04 -13.22 3.73
CA ARG A 245 10.60 -13.03 3.78
C ARG A 245 10.10 -12.92 5.21
N LYS A 246 9.33 -11.90 5.49
CA LYS A 246 8.64 -11.70 6.77
C LYS A 246 7.15 -11.59 6.50
N SER A 247 6.34 -12.26 7.27
CA SER A 247 4.89 -12.32 7.09
C SER A 247 4.14 -12.07 8.38
N VAL A 248 3.07 -11.30 8.29
CA VAL A 248 2.11 -11.12 9.39
C VAL A 248 0.71 -11.42 8.85
N ALA A 249 0.04 -12.37 9.48
CA ALA A 249 -1.33 -12.73 9.18
C ALA A 249 -2.24 -12.32 10.34
N PHE A 250 -3.30 -11.58 10.05
CA PHE A 250 -4.24 -11.02 11.02
C PHE A 250 -5.49 -11.89 11.08
N TYR A 251 -5.76 -12.49 12.22
CA TYR A 251 -6.92 -13.35 12.46
C TYR A 251 -7.91 -12.66 13.40
N ASN A 252 -9.20 -12.89 13.17
CA ASN A 252 -10.25 -12.46 14.10
C ASN A 252 -10.49 -13.49 15.22
N GLN A 253 -11.38 -13.17 16.16
CA GLN A 253 -11.76 -14.05 17.27
C GLN A 253 -12.33 -15.41 16.85
N ASN A 254 -12.85 -15.52 15.63
CA ASN A 254 -13.35 -16.77 15.04
C ASN A 254 -12.25 -17.58 14.34
N LYS A 255 -10.98 -17.17 14.48
CA LYS A 255 -9.81 -17.76 13.80
C LYS A 255 -9.90 -17.67 12.27
N GLU A 256 -10.62 -16.70 11.74
CA GLU A 256 -10.68 -16.45 10.31
C GLU A 256 -9.60 -15.46 9.91
N LEU A 257 -8.88 -15.76 8.83
CA LEU A 257 -7.88 -14.86 8.25
C LEU A 257 -8.57 -13.62 7.66
N CYS A 258 -8.19 -12.45 8.13
CA CYS A 258 -8.72 -11.16 7.68
C CYS A 258 -7.79 -10.44 6.72
N CYS A 259 -6.50 -10.47 7.01
CA CYS A 259 -5.48 -9.88 6.15
C CYS A 259 -4.16 -10.64 6.27
N HIS A 260 -3.40 -10.68 5.20
CA HIS A 260 -2.03 -11.18 5.19
C HIS A 260 -1.12 -10.15 4.53
N VAL A 261 -0.05 -9.79 5.22
CA VAL A 261 1.00 -8.91 4.73
C VAL A 261 2.32 -9.66 4.68
N GLU A 262 2.98 -9.61 3.54
CA GLU A 262 4.31 -10.15 3.30
C GLU A 262 5.27 -9.02 2.95
N ILE A 263 6.41 -8.97 3.60
CA ILE A 263 7.52 -8.06 3.30
C ILE A 263 8.73 -8.94 2.95
N ARG A 264 9.31 -8.72 1.77
CA ARG A 264 10.45 -9.50 1.30
C ARG A 264 11.55 -8.62 0.73
N GLU A 265 12.78 -9.03 0.89
CA GLU A 265 13.90 -8.46 0.16
C GLU A 265 13.88 -8.97 -1.28
N ILE A 266 13.95 -8.05 -2.25
CA ILE A 266 14.07 -8.41 -3.66
C ILE A 266 15.56 -8.52 -3.95
N ALA A 267 16.03 -9.77 -4.20
CA ALA A 267 17.45 -10.04 -4.45
C ALA A 267 18.00 -9.14 -5.56
N LYS A 268 19.21 -8.64 -5.35
CA LYS A 268 20.03 -8.07 -6.44
C LYS A 268 20.36 -9.22 -7.40
N MET A 269 19.69 -9.28 -8.55
CA MET A 269 20.19 -10.08 -9.65
C MET A 269 21.41 -9.43 -10.26
#